data_4640544401be5b955376af48f143feaf
#
_entry.id   4640544401be5b955376af48f143feaf
#
_cell.length_a   1.000
_cell.length_b   1.000
_cell.length_c   1.000
_cell.angle_alpha   90.00
_cell.angle_beta   90.00
_cell.angle_gamma   90.00
#
_symmetry.space_group_name_H-M   'P 1'
#
loop_
_entity.id
_entity.type
_entity.pdbx_description
1 polymer ?
#
loop_
_entity_poly.entity_id
_entity_poly.type
_entity_poly.pdbx_seq_one_letter_code
_entity_poly.pdbx_strand_id
1 'polypeptide(L)'
;PMGGCLTTEHLDLPLDYEALSQAGSMMGSGGLVVMDETSCMVDIARFFMDFTQAESCGKCTPCRVGTRRILELLQKICDGKGEHGDLEKLEDLCHEVAKNSLCGLGQGAPNPVLSTLKHFRHEYEAHVYDKKCPAKVCRPLIRFEIEQSCTGCMVCARNCPVEAISGERRQMHHIDLNKCIRCGICMQVCNFNAVSVLS
;
A
#
# COMPACT_ATOMS: atom_id res chain seq x y z
N PRO A 1 -10.00 -0.85 -12.35
CA PRO A 1 -9.50 -0.77 -10.97
C PRO A 1 -10.54 -1.19 -9.93
N MET A 2 -11.79 -0.76 -10.07
CA MET A 2 -12.89 -1.15 -9.16
C MET A 2 -13.39 -2.59 -9.38
N GLY A 3 -13.01 -3.21 -10.50
CA GLY A 3 -13.33 -4.59 -10.80
C GLY A 3 -12.57 -5.63 -9.98
N GLY A 4 -11.47 -5.23 -9.37
CA GLY A 4 -10.56 -6.11 -8.66
C GLY A 4 -9.22 -6.27 -9.38
N CYS A 5 -8.28 -6.97 -8.74
CA CYS A 5 -6.94 -7.25 -9.23
C CYS A 5 -6.90 -8.60 -9.95
N LEU A 6 -6.18 -8.65 -11.06
CA LEU A 6 -5.85 -9.88 -11.78
C LEU A 6 -4.34 -10.12 -11.70
N THR A 7 -3.94 -11.38 -11.63
CA THR A 7 -2.54 -11.81 -11.61
C THR A 7 -1.97 -12.01 -13.01
N THR A 8 -0.67 -12.24 -13.11
CA THR A 8 0.04 -12.53 -14.38
C THR A 8 -0.51 -13.77 -15.12
N GLU A 9 -1.19 -14.68 -14.43
CA GLU A 9 -1.85 -15.83 -15.04
C GLU A 9 -2.97 -15.45 -16.03
N HIS A 10 -3.47 -14.20 -15.94
CA HIS A 10 -4.57 -13.68 -16.75
C HIS A 10 -4.11 -12.73 -17.85
N LEU A 11 -2.80 -12.66 -18.17
CA LEU A 11 -2.26 -11.73 -19.18
C LEU A 11 -2.84 -11.95 -20.59
N ASP A 12 -3.16 -13.19 -20.94
CA ASP A 12 -3.74 -13.54 -22.22
C ASP A 12 -5.29 -13.57 -22.22
N LEU A 13 -5.90 -13.13 -21.09
CA LEU A 13 -7.37 -13.11 -20.98
C LEU A 13 -7.96 -12.02 -21.89
N PRO A 14 -8.99 -12.32 -22.70
CA PRO A 14 -9.70 -11.30 -23.45
C PRO A 14 -10.29 -10.23 -22.53
N LEU A 15 -10.14 -8.96 -22.92
CA LEU A 15 -10.73 -7.84 -22.15
C LEU A 15 -12.20 -7.64 -22.54
N ASP A 16 -13.02 -8.62 -22.22
CA ASP A 16 -14.46 -8.56 -22.36
C ASP A 16 -15.20 -8.83 -21.04
N TYR A 17 -16.49 -8.57 -20.99
CA TYR A 17 -17.28 -8.67 -19.77
C TYR A 17 -17.36 -10.11 -19.25
N GLU A 18 -17.50 -11.08 -20.14
CA GLU A 18 -17.68 -12.48 -19.80
C GLU A 18 -16.38 -13.08 -19.24
N ALA A 19 -15.27 -12.88 -19.95
CA ALA A 19 -13.97 -13.40 -19.54
C ALA A 19 -13.50 -12.81 -18.20
N LEU A 20 -13.64 -11.49 -18.03
CA LEU A 20 -13.29 -10.83 -16.77
C LEU A 20 -14.17 -11.29 -15.61
N SER A 21 -15.47 -11.48 -15.84
CA SER A 21 -16.39 -11.98 -14.81
C SER A 21 -16.06 -13.41 -14.40
N GLN A 22 -15.70 -14.28 -15.34
CA GLN A 22 -15.25 -15.65 -15.06
C GLN A 22 -13.93 -15.69 -14.27
N ALA A 23 -13.04 -14.73 -14.52
CA ALA A 23 -11.79 -14.55 -13.75
C ALA A 23 -12.00 -13.91 -12.37
N GLY A 24 -13.24 -13.61 -11.99
CA GLY A 24 -13.56 -12.98 -10.69
C GLY A 24 -13.29 -11.48 -10.62
N SER A 25 -13.24 -10.82 -11.78
CA SER A 25 -13.10 -9.38 -11.90
C SER A 25 -14.29 -8.77 -12.63
N MET A 26 -14.28 -7.45 -12.85
CA MET A 26 -15.28 -6.81 -13.72
C MET A 26 -14.65 -5.61 -14.45
N MET A 27 -15.10 -5.37 -15.68
CA MET A 27 -14.55 -4.31 -16.52
C MET A 27 -14.78 -2.90 -15.95
N GLY A 28 -15.88 -2.67 -15.27
CA GLY A 28 -16.25 -1.34 -14.79
C GLY A 28 -16.30 -0.32 -15.93
N SER A 29 -15.58 0.79 -15.81
CA SER A 29 -15.48 1.85 -16.85
C SER A 29 -14.41 1.58 -17.92
N GLY A 30 -13.78 0.42 -17.93
CA GLY A 30 -12.71 0.05 -18.87
C GLY A 30 -11.32 0.57 -18.50
N GLY A 31 -11.14 1.14 -17.32
CA GLY A 31 -9.82 1.55 -16.83
C GLY A 31 -8.95 0.34 -16.50
N LEU A 32 -7.72 0.31 -17.02
CA LEU A 32 -6.71 -0.69 -16.74
C LEU A 32 -5.48 -0.04 -16.10
N VAL A 33 -5.03 -0.58 -14.98
CA VAL A 33 -3.81 -0.15 -14.30
C VAL A 33 -2.86 -1.34 -14.22
N VAL A 34 -1.68 -1.20 -14.80
CA VAL A 34 -0.61 -2.20 -14.74
C VAL A 34 0.33 -1.85 -13.60
N MET A 35 0.66 -2.82 -12.78
CA MET A 35 1.51 -2.66 -11.61
C MET A 35 2.58 -3.75 -11.61
N ASP A 36 3.70 -3.45 -11.00
CA ASP A 36 4.83 -4.34 -10.81
C ASP A 36 5.13 -4.58 -9.31
N GLU A 37 6.18 -5.31 -9.02
CA GLU A 37 6.63 -5.65 -7.66
C GLU A 37 7.08 -4.44 -6.82
N THR A 38 7.19 -3.25 -7.41
CA THR A 38 7.45 -2.01 -6.67
C THR A 38 6.17 -1.39 -6.10
N SER A 39 5.01 -1.95 -6.44
CA SER A 39 3.70 -1.51 -5.98
C SER A 39 3.25 -2.33 -4.79
N CYS A 40 2.91 -1.67 -3.68
CA CYS A 40 2.37 -2.36 -2.50
C CYS A 40 0.86 -2.61 -2.68
N MET A 41 0.44 -3.88 -2.71
CA MET A 41 -0.96 -4.23 -2.94
C MET A 41 -1.88 -3.78 -1.80
N VAL A 42 -1.38 -3.66 -0.59
CA VAL A 42 -2.13 -3.12 0.56
C VAL A 42 -2.40 -1.62 0.39
N ASP A 43 -1.39 -0.87 -0.05
CA ASP A 43 -1.53 0.57 -0.31
C ASP A 43 -2.42 0.85 -1.53
N ILE A 44 -2.34 0.02 -2.56
CA ILE A 44 -3.22 0.08 -3.73
C ILE A 44 -4.68 -0.19 -3.33
N ALA A 45 -4.94 -1.19 -2.50
CA ALA A 45 -6.27 -1.46 -1.97
C ALA A 45 -6.79 -0.27 -1.14
N ARG A 46 -5.94 0.34 -0.32
CA ARG A 46 -6.24 1.55 0.44
C ARG A 46 -6.60 2.72 -0.48
N PHE A 47 -5.81 2.94 -1.52
CA PHE A 47 -6.03 4.02 -2.50
C PHE A 47 -7.39 3.90 -3.19
N PHE A 48 -7.75 2.70 -3.68
CA PHE A 48 -9.06 2.49 -4.32
C PHE A 48 -10.22 2.58 -3.33
N MET A 49 -10.02 2.19 -2.08
CA MET A 49 -11.03 2.33 -1.05
C MET A 49 -11.25 3.81 -0.65
N ASP A 50 -10.19 4.60 -0.58
CA ASP A 50 -10.26 6.04 -0.34
C ASP A 50 -11.07 6.76 -1.43
N PHE A 51 -10.75 6.45 -2.69
CA PHE A 51 -11.53 6.94 -3.84
C PHE A 51 -13.01 6.55 -3.73
N THR A 52 -13.31 5.27 -3.47
CA THR A 52 -14.69 4.79 -3.39
C THR A 52 -15.46 5.41 -2.24
N GLN A 53 -14.79 5.63 -1.10
CA GLN A 53 -15.39 6.27 0.07
C GLN A 53 -15.75 7.72 -0.23
N ALA A 54 -14.89 8.46 -0.97
CA ALA A 54 -15.15 9.84 -1.40
C ALA A 54 -16.33 9.91 -2.39
N GLU A 55 -16.48 8.92 -3.28
CA GLU A 55 -17.56 8.85 -4.27
C GLU A 55 -18.89 8.30 -3.70
N SER A 56 -18.93 7.91 -2.43
CA SER A 56 -20.15 7.39 -1.81
C SER A 56 -21.21 8.48 -1.67
N CYS A 57 -22.41 8.23 -2.19
CA CYS A 57 -23.55 9.16 -2.02
C CYS A 57 -24.07 9.26 -0.57
N GLY A 58 -23.58 8.40 0.34
CA GLY A 58 -23.93 8.40 1.75
C GLY A 58 -25.31 7.85 2.10
N LYS A 59 -26.11 7.33 1.13
CA LYS A 59 -27.50 6.93 1.35
C LYS A 59 -27.63 5.68 2.23
N CYS A 60 -26.94 4.59 1.86
CA CYS A 60 -27.04 3.33 2.59
C CYS A 60 -25.91 3.16 3.61
N THR A 61 -26.25 2.67 4.80
CA THR A 61 -25.30 2.49 5.91
C THR A 61 -24.14 1.55 5.57
N PRO A 62 -24.34 0.39 4.90
CA PRO A 62 -23.23 -0.50 4.59
C PRO A 62 -22.15 0.17 3.74
N CYS A 63 -22.52 0.91 2.70
CA CYS A 63 -21.57 1.68 1.91
C CYS A 63 -20.97 2.84 2.72
N ARG A 64 -21.80 3.76 3.26
CA ARG A 64 -21.34 4.97 3.94
C ARG A 64 -20.39 4.70 5.10
N VAL A 65 -20.77 3.75 5.98
CA VAL A 65 -20.01 3.44 7.19
C VAL A 65 -18.98 2.34 6.92
N GLY A 66 -19.38 1.30 6.15
CA GLY A 66 -18.53 0.15 5.91
C GLY A 66 -17.29 0.50 5.09
N THR A 67 -17.41 1.27 3.99
CA THR A 67 -16.23 1.67 3.20
C THR A 67 -15.25 2.50 4.02
N ARG A 68 -15.75 3.37 4.89
CA ARG A 68 -14.92 4.14 5.82
C ARG A 68 -14.18 3.24 6.81
N ARG A 69 -14.85 2.22 7.38
CA ARG A 69 -14.22 1.28 8.30
C ARG A 69 -13.17 0.40 7.62
N ILE A 70 -13.43 -0.02 6.38
CA ILE A 70 -12.44 -0.73 5.56
C ILE A 70 -11.22 0.17 5.33
N LEU A 71 -11.42 1.43 4.96
CA LEU A 71 -10.33 2.40 4.75
C LEU A 71 -9.51 2.62 6.04
N GLU A 72 -10.17 2.78 7.19
CA GLU A 72 -9.50 2.93 8.49
C GLU A 72 -8.63 1.70 8.84
N LEU A 73 -9.11 0.48 8.57
CA LEU A 73 -8.34 -0.75 8.76
C LEU A 73 -7.13 -0.81 7.82
N LEU A 74 -7.31 -0.53 6.52
CA LEU A 74 -6.22 -0.50 5.55
C LEU A 74 -5.17 0.56 5.92
N GLN A 75 -5.61 1.75 6.35
CA GLN A 75 -4.71 2.79 6.83
C GLN A 75 -3.93 2.34 8.08
N LYS A 76 -4.62 1.70 9.05
CA LYS A 76 -3.99 1.13 10.24
C LYS A 76 -2.90 0.11 9.87
N ILE A 77 -3.16 -0.74 8.86
CA ILE A 77 -2.20 -1.74 8.37
C ILE A 77 -1.00 -1.07 7.68
N CYS A 78 -1.23 -0.12 6.77
CA CYS A 78 -0.17 0.64 6.09
C CYS A 78 0.68 1.47 7.07
N ASP A 79 0.08 1.93 8.17
CA ASP A 79 0.77 2.66 9.25
C ASP A 79 1.60 1.74 10.17
N GLY A 80 1.62 0.42 9.93
CA GLY A 80 2.33 -0.54 10.76
C GLY A 80 1.65 -0.84 12.09
N LYS A 81 0.43 -0.36 12.29
CA LYS A 81 -0.36 -0.55 13.51
C LYS A 81 -1.34 -1.72 13.44
N GLY A 82 -1.27 -2.52 12.35
CA GLY A 82 -2.11 -3.71 12.19
C GLY A 82 -1.92 -4.69 13.36
N GLU A 83 -2.99 -5.34 13.79
CA GLU A 83 -3.03 -6.28 14.89
C GLU A 83 -3.55 -7.63 14.43
N HIS A 84 -3.31 -8.67 15.24
CA HIS A 84 -3.91 -9.98 14.99
C HIS A 84 -5.44 -9.89 14.91
N GLY A 85 -6.02 -10.53 13.89
CA GLY A 85 -7.46 -10.50 13.63
C GLY A 85 -7.94 -9.31 12.79
N ASP A 86 -7.07 -8.36 12.41
CA ASP A 86 -7.48 -7.24 11.56
C ASP A 86 -7.72 -7.68 10.11
N LEU A 87 -7.03 -8.74 9.63
CA LEU A 87 -7.23 -9.27 8.29
C LEU A 87 -8.58 -9.98 8.16
N GLU A 88 -8.94 -10.79 9.14
CA GLU A 88 -10.24 -11.46 9.22
C GLU A 88 -11.38 -10.44 9.30
N LYS A 89 -11.24 -9.42 10.16
CA LYS A 89 -12.21 -8.32 10.24
C LYS A 89 -12.34 -7.55 8.94
N LEU A 90 -11.22 -7.33 8.23
CA LEU A 90 -11.22 -6.64 6.96
C LEU A 90 -12.00 -7.45 5.90
N GLU A 91 -11.76 -8.75 5.82
CA GLU A 91 -12.40 -9.67 4.90
C GLU A 91 -13.92 -9.77 5.17
N ASP A 92 -14.31 -10.00 6.43
CA ASP A 92 -15.71 -10.05 6.86
C ASP A 92 -16.45 -8.76 6.53
N LEU A 93 -15.84 -7.61 6.85
CA LEU A 93 -16.44 -6.31 6.59
C LEU A 93 -16.59 -6.03 5.08
N CYS A 94 -15.64 -6.46 4.27
CA CYS A 94 -15.74 -6.39 2.82
C CYS A 94 -16.93 -7.20 2.29
N HIS A 95 -17.13 -8.41 2.76
CA HIS A 95 -18.28 -9.25 2.38
C HIS A 95 -19.61 -8.63 2.84
N GLU A 96 -19.68 -8.09 4.04
CA GLU A 96 -20.89 -7.41 4.54
C GLU A 96 -21.24 -6.15 3.73
N VAL A 97 -20.23 -5.34 3.34
CA VAL A 97 -20.44 -4.16 2.50
C VAL A 97 -20.92 -4.56 1.11
N ALA A 98 -20.28 -5.55 0.49
CA ALA A 98 -20.67 -6.03 -0.83
C ALA A 98 -22.12 -6.55 -0.84
N LYS A 99 -22.49 -7.37 0.13
CA LYS A 99 -23.79 -8.03 0.21
C LYS A 99 -24.95 -7.08 0.52
N ASN A 100 -24.72 -6.10 1.40
CA ASN A 100 -25.81 -5.29 1.98
C ASN A 100 -25.93 -3.89 1.35
N SER A 101 -25.03 -3.50 0.44
CA SER A 101 -25.11 -2.20 -0.24
C SER A 101 -26.20 -2.18 -1.29
N LEU A 102 -26.89 -1.02 -1.43
CA LEU A 102 -28.06 -0.89 -2.29
C LEU A 102 -27.74 -0.71 -3.79
N CYS A 103 -26.51 -0.35 -4.15
CA CYS A 103 -26.14 -0.07 -5.53
C CYS A 103 -24.75 -0.61 -5.87
N GLY A 104 -24.43 -0.66 -7.19
CA GLY A 104 -23.19 -1.20 -7.70
C GLY A 104 -21.91 -0.57 -7.15
N LEU A 105 -21.95 0.72 -6.74
CA LEU A 105 -20.77 1.35 -6.13
C LEU A 105 -20.40 0.65 -4.82
N GLY A 106 -21.34 0.52 -3.88
CA GLY A 106 -21.08 -0.13 -2.60
C GLY A 106 -20.86 -1.64 -2.73
N GLN A 107 -21.55 -2.30 -3.67
CA GLN A 107 -21.37 -3.74 -3.94
C GLN A 107 -19.98 -4.05 -4.51
N GLY A 108 -19.47 -3.18 -5.39
CA GLY A 108 -18.16 -3.33 -6.02
C GLY A 108 -16.98 -2.72 -5.23
N ALA A 109 -17.26 -1.83 -4.28
CA ALA A 109 -16.23 -1.15 -3.48
C ALA A 109 -15.20 -2.10 -2.85
N PRO A 110 -15.58 -3.26 -2.31
CA PRO A 110 -14.65 -4.21 -1.69
C PRO A 110 -13.82 -5.04 -2.68
N ASN A 111 -14.16 -5.07 -3.98
CA ASN A 111 -13.48 -5.95 -4.95
C ASN A 111 -11.95 -5.77 -4.98
N PRO A 112 -11.39 -4.54 -5.00
CA PRO A 112 -9.94 -4.35 -4.95
C PRO A 112 -9.31 -4.95 -3.69
N VAL A 113 -9.97 -4.82 -2.54
CA VAL A 113 -9.49 -5.35 -1.26
C VAL A 113 -9.54 -6.87 -1.25
N LEU A 114 -10.69 -7.46 -1.60
CA LEU A 114 -10.89 -8.92 -1.60
C LEU A 114 -9.95 -9.61 -2.61
N SER A 115 -9.78 -9.04 -3.80
CA SER A 115 -8.90 -9.63 -4.81
C SER A 115 -7.41 -9.52 -4.41
N THR A 116 -6.98 -8.41 -3.83
CA THR A 116 -5.61 -8.28 -3.33
C THR A 116 -5.37 -9.17 -2.10
N LEU A 117 -6.33 -9.30 -1.19
CA LEU A 117 -6.26 -10.26 -0.09
C LEU A 117 -6.14 -11.70 -0.59
N LYS A 118 -6.88 -12.05 -1.65
CA LYS A 118 -6.85 -13.40 -2.22
C LYS A 118 -5.50 -13.73 -2.86
N HIS A 119 -4.95 -12.82 -3.66
CA HIS A 119 -3.77 -13.09 -4.49
C HIS A 119 -2.45 -12.67 -3.82
N PHE A 120 -2.48 -11.70 -2.91
CA PHE A 120 -1.30 -11.10 -2.27
C PHE A 120 -1.41 -11.13 -0.74
N ARG A 121 -2.05 -12.17 -0.17
CA ARG A 121 -2.23 -12.30 1.29
C ARG A 121 -0.92 -12.20 2.06
N HIS A 122 0.16 -12.73 1.50
CA HIS A 122 1.50 -12.65 2.09
C HIS A 122 1.99 -11.21 2.32
N GLU A 123 1.61 -10.25 1.47
CA GLU A 123 1.94 -8.84 1.69
C GLU A 123 1.16 -8.26 2.88
N TYR A 124 -0.12 -8.59 3.01
CA TYR A 124 -0.93 -8.18 4.15
C TYR A 124 -0.38 -8.76 5.47
N GLU A 125 -0.02 -10.03 5.45
CA GLU A 125 0.58 -10.71 6.60
C GLU A 125 1.93 -10.06 6.99
N ALA A 126 2.78 -9.75 6.03
CA ALA A 126 4.04 -9.03 6.28
C ALA A 126 3.78 -7.65 6.93
N HIS A 127 2.75 -6.89 6.49
CA HIS A 127 2.39 -5.62 7.09
C HIS A 127 1.88 -5.77 8.51
N VAL A 128 1.04 -6.79 8.78
CA VAL A 128 0.38 -6.97 10.08
C VAL A 128 1.31 -7.65 11.09
N TYR A 129 1.99 -8.73 10.70
CA TYR A 129 2.77 -9.54 11.64
C TYR A 129 4.25 -9.15 11.68
N ASP A 130 4.88 -8.98 10.52
CA ASP A 130 6.33 -8.68 10.43
C ASP A 130 6.63 -7.19 10.52
N LYS A 131 5.60 -6.32 10.39
CA LYS A 131 5.74 -4.86 10.32
C LYS A 131 6.68 -4.42 9.20
N LYS A 132 6.54 -5.05 8.03
CA LYS A 132 7.35 -4.82 6.84
C LYS A 132 6.47 -4.55 5.63
N CYS A 133 6.95 -3.72 4.73
CA CYS A 133 6.35 -3.51 3.42
C CYS A 133 7.27 -4.07 2.33
N PRO A 134 6.98 -5.25 1.76
CA PRO A 134 7.86 -5.88 0.76
C PRO A 134 8.19 -4.97 -0.42
N ALA A 135 7.22 -4.22 -0.91
CA ALA A 135 7.38 -3.24 -1.99
C ALA A 135 8.09 -1.94 -1.54
N LYS A 136 8.39 -1.75 -0.25
CA LYS A 136 9.07 -0.58 0.33
C LYS A 136 8.36 0.77 0.09
N VAL A 137 7.03 0.76 -0.02
CA VAL A 137 6.18 1.93 -0.28
C VAL A 137 5.66 2.55 1.02
N CYS A 138 5.20 1.73 1.97
CA CYS A 138 4.57 2.19 3.20
C CYS A 138 5.62 2.80 4.14
N ARG A 139 5.68 4.13 4.20
CA ARG A 139 6.71 4.88 4.97
C ARG A 139 6.86 4.44 6.42
N PRO A 140 5.80 4.16 7.18
CA PRO A 140 5.96 3.71 8.58
C PRO A 140 6.65 2.35 8.71
N LEU A 141 6.66 1.54 7.65
CA LEU A 141 7.19 0.17 7.63
C LEU A 141 8.56 0.05 6.94
N ILE A 142 9.15 1.17 6.53
CA ILE A 142 10.48 1.20 5.91
C ILE A 142 11.47 1.95 6.79
N ARG A 143 12.74 1.68 6.57
CA ARG A 143 13.85 2.43 7.14
C ARG A 143 14.92 2.68 6.09
N PHE A 144 15.65 3.78 6.24
CA PHE A 144 16.80 4.06 5.41
C PHE A 144 18.07 3.68 6.15
N GLU A 145 19.02 3.10 5.43
CA GLU A 145 20.32 2.74 5.93
C GLU A 145 21.41 3.31 5.01
N ILE A 146 22.53 3.73 5.61
CA ILE A 146 23.69 4.22 4.86
C ILE A 146 24.68 3.07 4.77
N GLU A 147 25.05 2.71 3.55
CA GLU A 147 25.93 1.59 3.25
C GLU A 147 27.42 1.98 3.34
N GLN A 148 28.28 0.96 3.33
CA GLN A 148 29.74 1.14 3.41
C GLN A 148 30.33 1.92 2.25
N SER A 149 29.62 2.03 1.12
CA SER A 149 29.97 2.86 -0.04
C SER A 149 29.90 4.37 0.25
N CYS A 150 29.47 4.77 1.44
CA CYS A 150 29.37 6.16 1.84
C CYS A 150 30.75 6.84 1.95
N THR A 151 30.95 7.92 1.19
CA THR A 151 32.20 8.68 1.16
C THR A 151 32.28 9.80 2.21
N GLY A 152 31.24 9.99 3.02
CA GLY A 152 31.20 11.08 4.01
C GLY A 152 31.14 12.48 3.42
N CYS A 153 30.44 12.66 2.28
CA CYS A 153 30.38 13.93 1.55
C CYS A 153 29.47 15.00 2.21
N MET A 154 28.74 14.67 3.29
CA MET A 154 27.85 15.55 4.06
C MET A 154 26.58 16.01 3.32
N VAL A 155 26.32 15.60 2.07
CA VAL A 155 25.18 16.10 1.30
C VAL A 155 23.86 15.66 1.93
N CYS A 156 23.71 14.38 2.28
CA CYS A 156 22.51 13.86 2.92
C CYS A 156 22.24 14.49 4.31
N ALA A 157 23.29 14.73 5.10
CA ALA A 157 23.16 15.34 6.42
C ALA A 157 22.67 16.80 6.34
N ARG A 158 23.19 17.57 5.38
CA ARG A 158 22.77 18.97 5.15
C ARG A 158 21.35 19.12 4.64
N ASN A 159 20.87 18.12 3.90
CA ASN A 159 19.52 18.13 3.32
C ASN A 159 18.49 17.41 4.20
N CYS A 160 18.88 16.87 5.35
CA CYS A 160 17.95 16.21 6.25
C CYS A 160 17.11 17.24 7.01
N PRO A 161 15.77 17.31 6.80
CA PRO A 161 14.93 18.34 7.39
C PRO A 161 14.77 18.22 8.91
N VAL A 162 15.12 17.05 9.48
CA VAL A 162 15.00 16.76 10.92
C VAL A 162 16.36 16.44 11.57
N GLU A 163 17.44 16.71 10.85
CA GLU A 163 18.82 16.48 11.34
C GLU A 163 19.03 15.06 11.91
N ALA A 164 18.40 14.06 11.28
CA ALA A 164 18.50 12.66 11.71
C ALA A 164 19.79 11.98 11.24
N ILE A 165 20.65 12.65 10.47
CA ILE A 165 21.86 12.04 9.89
C ILE A 165 23.08 12.69 10.53
N SER A 166 23.91 11.87 11.17
CA SER A 166 25.15 12.27 11.84
C SER A 166 26.35 11.57 11.21
N GLY A 167 27.51 12.18 11.33
CA GLY A 167 28.80 11.68 10.86
C GLY A 167 29.78 12.80 10.58
N GLU A 168 31.06 12.47 10.48
CA GLU A 168 32.13 13.39 10.15
C GLU A 168 32.45 13.35 8.65
N ARG A 169 33.09 14.41 8.18
CA ARG A 169 33.53 14.48 6.78
C ARG A 169 34.55 13.39 6.47
N ARG A 170 34.34 12.68 5.36
CA ARG A 170 35.13 11.51 4.92
C ARG A 170 34.94 10.25 5.79
N GLN A 171 33.92 10.21 6.63
CA GLN A 171 33.54 9.03 7.39
C GLN A 171 32.11 8.61 7.00
N MET A 172 31.79 7.35 7.21
CA MET A 172 30.44 6.84 7.00
C MET A 172 29.45 7.55 7.93
N HIS A 173 28.33 8.01 7.37
CA HIS A 173 27.25 8.62 8.15
C HIS A 173 26.31 7.57 8.73
N HIS A 174 25.53 7.96 9.73
CA HIS A 174 24.51 7.13 10.36
C HIS A 174 23.18 7.85 10.43
N ILE A 175 22.08 7.12 10.32
CA ILE A 175 20.73 7.65 10.44
C ILE A 175 20.16 7.28 11.81
N ASP A 176 19.77 8.29 12.60
CA ASP A 176 19.02 8.12 13.83
C ASP A 176 17.55 7.79 13.47
N LEU A 177 17.16 6.51 13.62
CA LEU A 177 15.83 6.02 13.28
C LEU A 177 14.72 6.64 14.15
N ASN A 178 15.04 7.16 15.34
CA ASN A 178 14.06 7.81 16.22
C ASN A 178 13.72 9.24 15.73
N LYS A 179 14.67 9.93 15.09
CA LYS A 179 14.45 11.24 14.50
C LYS A 179 13.98 11.18 13.06
N CYS A 180 14.29 10.09 12.35
CA CYS A 180 14.04 9.96 10.92
C CYS A 180 12.55 9.90 10.61
N ILE A 181 12.04 10.87 9.83
CA ILE A 181 10.65 10.91 9.34
C ILE A 181 10.43 10.10 8.05
N ARG A 182 11.44 9.38 7.60
CA ARG A 182 11.38 8.50 6.42
C ARG A 182 10.98 9.21 5.12
N CYS A 183 11.40 10.45 4.93
CA CYS A 183 11.06 11.26 3.76
C CYS A 183 11.78 10.85 2.46
N GLY A 184 12.90 10.12 2.54
CA GLY A 184 13.65 9.64 1.37
C GLY A 184 14.61 10.66 0.74
N ILE A 185 14.69 11.91 1.23
CA ILE A 185 15.57 12.96 0.66
C ILE A 185 17.02 12.51 0.64
N CYS A 186 17.50 11.84 1.70
CA CYS A 186 18.88 11.35 1.79
C CYS A 186 19.25 10.39 0.64
N MET A 187 18.33 9.56 0.20
CA MET A 187 18.51 8.67 -0.94
C MET A 187 18.54 9.44 -2.25
N GLN A 188 17.64 10.40 -2.44
CA GLN A 188 17.55 11.21 -3.67
C GLN A 188 18.78 12.09 -3.91
N VAL A 189 19.37 12.63 -2.83
CA VAL A 189 20.53 13.54 -2.94
C VAL A 189 21.88 12.82 -2.90
N CYS A 190 21.89 11.49 -2.75
CA CYS A 190 23.13 10.73 -2.65
C CYS A 190 23.72 10.44 -4.02
N ASN A 191 24.77 11.17 -4.40
CA ASN A 191 25.47 10.96 -5.68
C ASN A 191 26.23 9.61 -5.76
N PHE A 192 26.37 8.90 -4.65
CA PHE A 192 27.12 7.64 -4.55
C PHE A 192 26.22 6.42 -4.40
N ASN A 193 24.89 6.61 -4.45
CA ASN A 193 23.89 5.56 -4.21
C ASN A 193 24.16 4.74 -2.92
N ALA A 194 24.71 5.41 -1.91
CA ALA A 194 25.10 4.80 -0.63
C ALA A 194 23.96 4.79 0.40
N VAL A 195 22.72 5.03 -0.01
CA VAL A 195 21.53 4.97 0.88
C VAL A 195 20.55 3.96 0.30
N SER A 196 20.27 2.91 1.06
CA SER A 196 19.30 1.88 0.72
C SER A 196 18.02 1.99 1.55
N VAL A 197 16.94 1.42 1.02
CA VAL A 197 15.65 1.27 1.70
C VAL A 197 15.52 -0.17 2.16
N LEU A 198 15.30 -0.35 3.45
CA LEU A 198 15.00 -1.64 4.07
C LEU A 198 13.54 -1.66 4.54
N SER A 199 12.97 -2.82 4.52
CA SER A 199 11.63 -3.10 5.03
C SER A 199 11.71 -3.96 6.29
#